data_56eec373a1019516e96d4cb553678f7e
#
_entry.id   56eec373a1019516e96d4cb553678f7e
#
_cell.length_a   1.000
_cell.length_b   1.000
_cell.length_c   1.000
_cell.angle_alpha   90.00
_cell.angle_beta   90.00
_cell.angle_gamma   90.00
#
_symmetry.space_group_name_H-M   'P 1'
#
loop_
_entity.id
_entity.type
_entity.pdbx_description
1 polymer ?
#
loop_
_entity_poly.entity_id
_entity_poly.type
_entity_poly.pdbx_seq_one_letter_code
_entity_poly.pdbx_strand_id
1 'polypeptide(L)'
;MNTRYIAIAVLMLLTACASSSDRAKLTDPEVAMVVRVSNLGEVREGQLARDKATDAAVRDFAQMMVIEHTAASNQAESDLARADIPSADSSLSRQIDANSGSATDMLRASPAGPAFDRAYMDRQVDAHRYVLGVIDQTLVPNARSKVLRRVLADMRKLVEQHLTRAQQIQTTLAK
;
A
#
# COMPACT_ATOMS: atom_id res chain seq x y z
N MET A 1 -46.45 59.49 2.67
CA MET A 1 -45.45 58.86 1.83
C MET A 1 -45.08 57.52 2.48
N ASN A 2 -45.69 56.40 1.97
CA ASN A 2 -45.51 55.07 2.53
C ASN A 2 -44.55 54.28 1.65
N THR A 3 -43.35 54.04 2.13
CA THR A 3 -42.36 53.24 1.44
C THR A 3 -42.51 51.77 1.93
N ARG A 4 -43.03 50.89 1.06
CA ARG A 4 -43.13 49.46 1.30
C ARG A 4 -41.81 48.77 0.95
N TYR A 5 -41.11 48.18 1.94
CA TYR A 5 -39.96 47.34 1.71
C TYR A 5 -40.43 45.91 1.36
N ILE A 6 -40.16 45.48 0.13
CA ILE A 6 -40.36 44.10 -0.31
C ILE A 6 -39.13 43.33 0.09
N ALA A 7 -39.28 42.41 1.07
CA ALA A 7 -38.21 41.48 1.44
C ALA A 7 -38.23 40.30 0.43
N ILE A 8 -37.21 40.18 -0.38
CA ILE A 8 -37.00 39.02 -1.25
C ILE A 8 -36.25 37.98 -0.44
N ALA A 9 -36.97 36.92 -0.05
CA ALA A 9 -36.38 35.75 0.57
C ALA A 9 -35.72 34.87 -0.52
N VAL A 10 -34.40 34.88 -0.58
CA VAL A 10 -33.63 33.98 -1.43
C VAL A 10 -33.50 32.65 -0.73
N LEU A 11 -34.33 31.68 -1.18
CA LEU A 11 -34.27 30.29 -0.75
C LEU A 11 -33.07 29.61 -1.39
N MET A 12 -31.91 29.56 -0.69
CA MET A 12 -30.76 28.76 -1.11
C MET A 12 -31.08 27.27 -0.94
N LEU A 13 -31.40 26.60 -2.04
CA LEU A 13 -31.41 25.15 -2.13
C LEU A 13 -29.94 24.67 -2.05
N LEU A 14 -29.53 24.24 -0.85
CA LEU A 14 -28.30 23.47 -0.66
C LEU A 14 -28.58 22.06 -1.22
N THR A 15 -28.29 21.86 -2.50
CA THR A 15 -28.12 20.53 -3.06
C THR A 15 -26.85 19.94 -2.45
N ALA A 16 -27.03 19.18 -1.37
CA ALA A 16 -25.99 18.29 -0.86
C ALA A 16 -25.74 17.23 -1.94
N CYS A 17 -24.73 17.45 -2.80
CA CYS A 17 -24.12 16.38 -3.55
C CYS A 17 -23.48 15.42 -2.53
N ALA A 18 -24.23 14.43 -2.10
CA ALA A 18 -23.66 13.24 -1.51
C ALA A 18 -22.81 12.59 -2.60
N SER A 19 -21.52 12.92 -2.62
CA SER A 19 -20.53 12.13 -3.31
C SER A 19 -20.51 10.78 -2.62
N SER A 20 -21.32 9.84 -3.10
CA SER A 20 -21.08 8.42 -2.92
C SER A 20 -19.67 8.20 -3.45
N SER A 21 -18.72 7.95 -2.56
CA SER A 21 -17.39 7.51 -2.94
C SER A 21 -17.60 6.26 -3.80
N ASP A 22 -17.47 6.41 -5.11
CA ASP A 22 -17.38 5.28 -6.03
C ASP A 22 -16.09 4.54 -5.67
N ARG A 23 -16.20 3.63 -4.67
CA ARG A 23 -15.12 2.69 -4.41
C ARG A 23 -14.92 1.92 -5.71
N ALA A 24 -13.77 2.11 -6.32
CA ALA A 24 -13.42 1.44 -7.56
C ALA A 24 -13.77 -0.05 -7.42
N LYS A 25 -14.74 -0.51 -8.20
CA LYS A 25 -15.12 -1.92 -8.24
C LYS A 25 -14.02 -2.67 -8.97
N LEU A 26 -13.19 -3.40 -8.21
CA LEU A 26 -12.15 -4.25 -8.78
C LEU A 26 -12.73 -5.66 -9.05
N THR A 27 -12.24 -6.28 -10.12
CA THR A 27 -12.42 -7.70 -10.39
C THR A 27 -11.36 -8.52 -9.65
N ASP A 28 -11.58 -9.84 -9.50
CA ASP A 28 -10.58 -10.73 -8.89
C ASP A 28 -9.20 -10.66 -9.61
N PRO A 29 -9.10 -10.63 -10.95
CA PRO A 29 -7.85 -10.40 -11.67
C PRO A 29 -7.15 -9.07 -11.33
N GLU A 30 -7.90 -7.99 -11.15
CA GLU A 30 -7.35 -6.68 -10.79
C GLU A 30 -6.86 -6.67 -9.33
N VAL A 31 -7.58 -7.32 -8.41
CA VAL A 31 -7.12 -7.54 -7.03
C VAL A 31 -5.85 -8.37 -7.00
N ALA A 32 -5.76 -9.44 -7.81
CA ALA A 32 -4.57 -10.27 -7.95
C ALA A 32 -3.35 -9.45 -8.41
N MET A 33 -3.53 -8.53 -9.36
CA MET A 33 -2.46 -7.64 -9.82
C MET A 33 -1.99 -6.70 -8.70
N VAL A 34 -2.91 -6.16 -7.90
CA VAL A 34 -2.53 -5.32 -6.73
C VAL A 34 -1.68 -6.11 -5.75
N VAL A 35 -2.05 -7.36 -5.42
CA VAL A 35 -1.25 -8.24 -4.56
C VAL A 35 0.16 -8.42 -5.12
N ARG A 36 0.27 -8.69 -6.42
CA ARG A 36 1.54 -8.89 -7.11
C ARG A 36 2.44 -7.66 -7.06
N VAL A 37 1.94 -6.49 -7.50
CA VAL A 37 2.78 -5.28 -7.57
C VAL A 37 3.19 -4.78 -6.20
N SER A 38 2.34 -4.97 -5.17
CA SER A 38 2.69 -4.64 -3.79
C SER A 38 3.89 -5.47 -3.31
N ASN A 39 3.85 -6.80 -3.48
CA ASN A 39 4.98 -7.66 -3.08
C ASN A 39 6.27 -7.34 -3.87
N LEU A 40 6.17 -7.15 -5.18
CA LEU A 40 7.34 -6.84 -6.02
C LEU A 40 7.96 -5.47 -5.67
N GLY A 41 7.14 -4.50 -5.28
CA GLY A 41 7.61 -3.21 -4.80
C GLY A 41 8.47 -3.34 -3.55
N GLU A 42 8.00 -4.11 -2.57
CA GLU A 42 8.72 -4.36 -1.32
C GLU A 42 10.04 -5.14 -1.55
N VAL A 43 10.05 -6.09 -2.47
CA VAL A 43 11.29 -6.79 -2.87
C VAL A 43 12.30 -5.81 -3.44
N ARG A 44 11.90 -4.88 -4.34
CA ARG A 44 12.81 -3.88 -4.94
C ARG A 44 13.38 -2.93 -3.89
N GLU A 45 12.53 -2.39 -3.02
CA GLU A 45 12.95 -1.48 -1.95
C GLU A 45 13.86 -2.19 -0.93
N GLY A 46 13.51 -3.44 -0.57
CA GLY A 46 14.31 -4.27 0.33
C GLY A 46 15.68 -4.61 -0.22
N GLN A 47 15.80 -4.98 -1.50
CA GLN A 47 17.08 -5.24 -2.15
C GLN A 47 18.00 -4.02 -2.09
N LEU A 48 17.46 -2.84 -2.42
CA LEU A 48 18.22 -1.59 -2.35
C LEU A 48 18.68 -1.30 -0.92
N ALA A 49 17.81 -1.45 0.06
CA ALA A 49 18.11 -1.13 1.45
C ALA A 49 19.12 -2.14 2.05
N ARG A 50 18.99 -3.43 1.75
CA ARG A 50 19.94 -4.47 2.17
C ARG A 50 21.38 -4.11 1.76
N ASP A 51 21.55 -3.60 0.55
CA ASP A 51 22.86 -3.32 -0.02
C ASP A 51 23.42 -1.94 0.43
N LYS A 52 22.54 -1.03 0.89
CA LYS A 52 22.90 0.38 1.14
C LYS A 52 22.82 0.81 2.61
N ALA A 53 21.98 0.16 3.43
CA ALA A 53 21.81 0.50 4.83
C ALA A 53 23.10 0.32 5.63
N THR A 54 23.34 1.21 6.58
CA THR A 54 24.52 1.18 7.45
C THR A 54 24.22 0.61 8.83
N ASP A 55 22.97 0.74 9.31
CA ASP A 55 22.51 0.11 10.55
C ASP A 55 22.23 -1.39 10.32
N ALA A 56 22.69 -2.24 11.25
CA ALA A 56 22.54 -3.69 11.14
C ALA A 56 21.07 -4.14 11.21
N ALA A 57 20.27 -3.52 12.09
CA ALA A 57 18.85 -3.89 12.23
C ALA A 57 18.04 -3.48 10.98
N VAL A 58 18.43 -2.40 10.31
CA VAL A 58 17.83 -1.98 9.03
C VAL A 58 18.19 -2.94 7.91
N ARG A 59 19.44 -3.37 7.81
CA ARG A 59 19.86 -4.40 6.82
C ARG A 59 19.14 -5.72 7.03
N ASP A 60 19.06 -6.18 8.28
CA ASP A 60 18.38 -7.43 8.63
C ASP A 60 16.88 -7.36 8.29
N PHE A 61 16.24 -6.23 8.58
CA PHE A 61 14.86 -5.98 8.18
C PHE A 61 14.70 -5.99 6.66
N ALA A 62 15.56 -5.29 5.93
CA ALA A 62 15.54 -5.27 4.48
C ALA A 62 15.74 -6.67 3.87
N GLN A 63 16.64 -7.48 4.41
CA GLN A 63 16.81 -8.87 4.00
C GLN A 63 15.56 -9.72 4.27
N MET A 64 14.93 -9.55 5.42
CA MET A 64 13.65 -10.20 5.76
C MET A 64 12.56 -9.82 4.76
N MET A 65 12.43 -8.52 4.42
CA MET A 65 11.47 -8.02 3.42
C MET A 65 11.66 -8.70 2.05
N VAL A 66 12.91 -8.84 1.59
CA VAL A 66 13.20 -9.54 0.32
C VAL A 66 12.75 -11.00 0.37
N ILE A 67 13.10 -11.71 1.43
CA ILE A 67 12.79 -13.15 1.56
C ILE A 67 11.28 -13.36 1.65
N GLU A 68 10.62 -12.65 2.56
CA GLU A 68 9.23 -12.93 2.89
C GLU A 68 8.27 -12.42 1.81
N HIS A 69 8.51 -11.25 1.19
CA HIS A 69 7.70 -10.79 0.07
C HIS A 69 7.93 -11.58 -1.22
N THR A 70 9.13 -12.12 -1.45
CA THR A 70 9.37 -13.07 -2.56
C THR A 70 8.58 -14.35 -2.34
N ALA A 71 8.62 -14.92 -1.13
CA ALA A 71 7.88 -16.12 -0.79
C ALA A 71 6.36 -15.90 -0.90
N ALA A 72 5.86 -14.78 -0.38
CA ALA A 72 4.45 -14.41 -0.45
C ALA A 72 3.97 -14.22 -1.90
N SER A 73 4.78 -13.57 -2.75
CA SER A 73 4.48 -13.41 -4.18
C SER A 73 4.37 -14.75 -4.89
N ASN A 74 5.36 -15.63 -4.71
CA ASN A 74 5.38 -16.96 -5.33
C ASN A 74 4.20 -17.83 -4.87
N GLN A 75 3.88 -17.79 -3.57
CA GLN A 75 2.74 -18.53 -3.02
C GLN A 75 1.41 -18.01 -3.58
N ALA A 76 1.22 -16.68 -3.60
CA ALA A 76 0.03 -16.06 -4.15
C ALA A 76 -0.14 -16.39 -5.65
N GLU A 77 0.92 -16.27 -6.45
CA GLU A 77 0.89 -16.63 -7.88
C GLU A 77 0.50 -18.10 -8.09
N SER A 78 1.08 -19.01 -7.30
CA SER A 78 0.75 -20.44 -7.38
C SER A 78 -0.70 -20.73 -7.00
N ASP A 79 -1.21 -20.11 -5.92
CA ASP A 79 -2.59 -20.31 -5.47
C ASP A 79 -3.61 -19.76 -6.47
N LEU A 80 -3.34 -18.58 -7.02
CA LEU A 80 -4.19 -17.92 -8.00
C LEU A 80 -4.20 -18.67 -9.33
N ALA A 81 -3.03 -19.16 -9.80
CA ALA A 81 -2.93 -19.96 -11.01
C ALA A 81 -3.74 -21.27 -10.90
N ARG A 82 -3.68 -21.96 -9.76
CA ARG A 82 -4.49 -23.16 -9.51
C ARG A 82 -5.99 -22.90 -9.46
N ALA A 83 -6.38 -21.66 -9.22
CA ALA A 83 -7.78 -21.22 -9.18
C ALA A 83 -8.24 -20.56 -10.50
N ASP A 84 -7.40 -20.59 -11.55
CA ASP A 84 -7.66 -19.94 -12.85
C ASP A 84 -7.95 -18.42 -12.71
N ILE A 85 -7.28 -17.75 -11.77
CA ILE A 85 -7.39 -16.31 -11.59
C ILE A 85 -6.13 -15.64 -12.16
N PRO A 86 -6.19 -15.10 -13.40
CA PRO A 86 -5.08 -14.34 -13.98
C PRO A 86 -4.94 -12.99 -13.27
N SER A 87 -3.81 -12.30 -13.48
CA SER A 87 -3.66 -10.91 -13.07
C SER A 87 -4.04 -9.96 -14.20
N ALA A 88 -4.73 -8.86 -13.89
CA ALA A 88 -5.09 -7.80 -14.83
C ALA A 88 -4.83 -6.42 -14.23
N ASP A 89 -4.33 -5.50 -15.05
CA ASP A 89 -4.04 -4.13 -14.62
C ASP A 89 -5.30 -3.36 -14.21
N SER A 90 -5.12 -2.51 -13.20
CA SER A 90 -6.11 -1.53 -12.77
C SER A 90 -5.44 -0.17 -12.56
N SER A 91 -6.23 0.89 -12.39
CA SER A 91 -5.69 2.18 -11.97
C SER A 91 -4.95 2.09 -10.63
N LEU A 92 -5.48 1.30 -9.70
CA LEU A 92 -4.89 1.10 -8.37
C LEU A 92 -3.54 0.36 -8.45
N SER A 93 -3.45 -0.74 -9.23
CA SER A 93 -2.18 -1.47 -9.38
C SER A 93 -1.09 -0.62 -9.99
N ARG A 94 -1.41 0.15 -11.03
CA ARG A 94 -0.47 1.10 -11.65
C ARG A 94 -0.04 2.20 -10.70
N GLN A 95 -0.95 2.73 -9.89
CA GLN A 95 -0.63 3.76 -8.88
C GLN A 95 0.32 3.22 -7.82
N ILE A 96 0.08 2.01 -7.30
CA ILE A 96 0.94 1.37 -6.28
C ILE A 96 2.33 1.10 -6.87
N ASP A 97 2.42 0.55 -8.07
CA ASP A 97 3.71 0.29 -8.72
C ASP A 97 4.49 1.58 -8.99
N ALA A 98 3.84 2.62 -9.49
CA ALA A 98 4.46 3.92 -9.71
C ALA A 98 4.95 4.57 -8.40
N ASN A 99 4.15 4.49 -7.33
CA ASN A 99 4.54 5.02 -6.02
C ASN A 99 5.76 4.27 -5.45
N SER A 100 5.80 2.94 -5.56
CA SER A 100 6.95 2.14 -5.15
C SER A 100 8.18 2.44 -6.01
N GLY A 101 8.02 2.59 -7.33
CA GLY A 101 9.10 3.00 -8.23
C GLY A 101 9.71 4.34 -7.82
N SER A 102 8.88 5.36 -7.61
CA SER A 102 9.31 6.69 -7.18
C SER A 102 10.02 6.66 -5.81
N ALA A 103 9.50 5.89 -4.85
CA ALA A 103 10.13 5.71 -3.54
C ALA A 103 11.51 5.03 -3.68
N THR A 104 11.60 3.99 -4.50
CA THR A 104 12.87 3.30 -4.79
C THR A 104 13.91 4.26 -5.39
N ASP A 105 13.49 5.14 -6.31
CA ASP A 105 14.39 6.11 -6.95
C ASP A 105 14.86 7.19 -5.95
N MET A 106 13.99 7.67 -5.09
CA MET A 106 14.37 8.60 -4.01
C MET A 106 15.36 7.96 -3.04
N LEU A 107 15.11 6.73 -2.61
CA LEU A 107 16.03 5.98 -1.74
C LEU A 107 17.37 5.70 -2.44
N ARG A 108 17.36 5.41 -3.73
CA ARG A 108 18.58 5.19 -4.51
C ARG A 108 19.44 6.45 -4.60
N ALA A 109 18.80 7.61 -4.77
CA ALA A 109 19.48 8.91 -4.83
C ALA A 109 20.04 9.37 -3.47
N SER A 110 19.49 8.91 -2.35
CA SER A 110 19.96 9.27 -1.01
C SER A 110 21.33 8.68 -0.74
N PRO A 111 22.29 9.41 -0.14
CA PRO A 111 23.58 8.85 0.29
C PRO A 111 23.38 7.76 1.34
N ALA A 112 24.25 6.74 1.35
CA ALA A 112 24.29 5.75 2.43
C ALA A 112 24.62 6.42 3.78
N GLY A 113 24.07 5.90 4.86
CA GLY A 113 24.30 6.44 6.21
C GLY A 113 23.02 6.51 7.04
N PRO A 114 23.10 7.05 8.27
CA PRO A 114 21.98 7.10 9.19
C PRO A 114 20.72 7.83 8.65
N ALA A 115 20.91 8.79 7.75
CA ALA A 115 19.79 9.48 7.10
C ALA A 115 19.02 8.57 6.14
N PHE A 116 19.74 7.73 5.37
CA PHE A 116 19.16 6.70 4.53
C PHE A 116 18.39 5.65 5.37
N ASP A 117 19.02 5.18 6.45
CA ASP A 117 18.44 4.16 7.32
C ASP A 117 17.09 4.64 7.89
N ARG A 118 17.05 5.88 8.38
CA ARG A 118 15.79 6.50 8.84
C ARG A 118 14.77 6.65 7.71
N ALA A 119 15.18 7.17 6.55
CA ALA A 119 14.26 7.39 5.42
C ALA A 119 13.65 6.07 4.92
N TYR A 120 14.44 5.00 4.87
CA TYR A 120 13.93 3.67 4.51
C TYR A 120 12.91 3.16 5.55
N MET A 121 13.22 3.27 6.85
CA MET A 121 12.29 2.79 7.89
C MET A 121 11.00 3.63 7.96
N ASP A 122 11.09 4.95 7.76
CA ASP A 122 9.92 5.83 7.65
C ASP A 122 9.04 5.40 6.47
N ARG A 123 9.67 5.18 5.32
CA ARG A 123 8.99 4.67 4.11
C ARG A 123 8.30 3.32 4.36
N GLN A 124 8.96 2.40 5.06
CA GLN A 124 8.40 1.08 5.35
C GLN A 124 7.17 1.17 6.28
N VAL A 125 7.23 2.01 7.31
CA VAL A 125 6.08 2.24 8.19
C VAL A 125 4.89 2.81 7.40
N ASP A 126 5.12 3.80 6.55
CA ASP A 126 4.05 4.45 5.79
C ASP A 126 3.48 3.52 4.70
N ALA A 127 4.34 2.77 3.99
CA ALA A 127 3.92 1.82 2.98
C ALA A 127 3.03 0.71 3.56
N HIS A 128 3.44 0.13 4.68
CA HIS A 128 2.70 -0.95 5.31
C HIS A 128 1.36 -0.48 5.88
N ARG A 129 1.30 0.72 6.49
CA ARG A 129 0.02 1.34 6.90
C ARG A 129 -0.91 1.56 5.71
N TYR A 130 -0.37 2.09 4.62
CA TYR A 130 -1.15 2.33 3.40
C TYR A 130 -1.71 1.03 2.83
N VAL A 131 -0.86 0.00 2.68
CA VAL A 131 -1.26 -1.30 2.12
C VAL A 131 -2.30 -1.99 3.01
N LEU A 132 -2.20 -1.93 4.34
CA LEU A 132 -3.23 -2.44 5.25
C LEU A 132 -4.58 -1.74 5.00
N GLY A 133 -4.57 -0.43 4.85
CA GLY A 133 -5.78 0.32 4.50
C GLY A 133 -6.36 -0.10 3.14
N VAL A 134 -5.53 -0.31 2.14
CA VAL A 134 -5.95 -0.79 0.81
C VAL A 134 -6.54 -2.20 0.90
N ILE A 135 -5.90 -3.12 1.63
CA ILE A 135 -6.41 -4.49 1.84
C ILE A 135 -7.80 -4.43 2.47
N ASP A 136 -7.96 -3.75 3.60
CA ASP A 136 -9.17 -3.77 4.40
C ASP A 136 -10.32 -2.99 3.73
N GLN A 137 -10.04 -1.86 3.10
CA GLN A 137 -11.07 -0.97 2.58
C GLN A 137 -11.38 -1.20 1.09
N THR A 138 -10.48 -1.85 0.33
CA THR A 138 -10.64 -2.00 -1.11
C THR A 138 -10.54 -3.44 -1.56
N LEU A 139 -9.46 -4.17 -1.24
CA LEU A 139 -9.23 -5.49 -1.83
C LEU A 139 -10.19 -6.54 -1.26
N VAL A 140 -10.31 -6.65 0.06
CA VAL A 140 -11.20 -7.63 0.71
C VAL A 140 -12.66 -7.45 0.31
N PRO A 141 -13.24 -6.22 0.28
CA PRO A 141 -14.61 -6.01 -0.17
C PRO A 141 -14.87 -6.37 -1.63
N ASN A 142 -13.84 -6.34 -2.49
CA ASN A 142 -13.97 -6.64 -3.92
C ASN A 142 -13.63 -8.11 -4.26
N ALA A 143 -12.90 -8.84 -3.40
CA ALA A 143 -12.51 -10.23 -3.64
C ALA A 143 -13.72 -11.17 -3.58
N ARG A 144 -14.04 -11.84 -4.70
CA ARG A 144 -15.16 -12.79 -4.82
C ARG A 144 -14.69 -14.23 -4.60
N SER A 145 -13.53 -14.58 -5.10
CA SER A 145 -12.95 -15.93 -4.94
C SER A 145 -12.56 -16.21 -3.49
N LYS A 146 -12.86 -17.41 -3.01
CA LYS A 146 -12.41 -17.89 -1.69
C LYS A 146 -10.88 -18.01 -1.60
N VAL A 147 -10.24 -18.37 -2.72
CA VAL A 147 -8.78 -18.46 -2.80
C VAL A 147 -8.16 -17.08 -2.66
N LEU A 148 -8.67 -16.09 -3.41
CA LEU A 148 -8.17 -14.72 -3.33
C LEU A 148 -8.37 -14.12 -1.92
N ARG A 149 -9.51 -14.36 -1.29
CA ARG A 149 -9.71 -13.92 0.11
C ARG A 149 -8.71 -14.52 1.09
N ARG A 150 -8.29 -15.78 0.88
CA ARG A 150 -7.24 -16.40 1.70
C ARG A 150 -5.89 -15.74 1.44
N VAL A 151 -5.52 -15.53 0.18
CA VAL A 151 -4.29 -14.79 -0.19
C VAL A 151 -4.25 -13.42 0.47
N LEU A 152 -5.37 -12.67 0.47
CA LEU A 152 -5.46 -11.37 1.13
C LEU A 152 -5.34 -11.46 2.66
N ALA A 153 -5.90 -12.49 3.29
CA ALA A 153 -5.77 -12.71 4.72
C ALA A 153 -4.31 -13.00 5.13
N ASP A 154 -3.61 -13.81 4.35
CA ASP A 154 -2.20 -14.12 4.57
C ASP A 154 -1.32 -12.88 4.35
N MET A 155 -1.56 -12.12 3.27
CA MET A 155 -0.88 -10.85 3.00
C MET A 155 -1.12 -9.84 4.13
N ARG A 156 -2.35 -9.70 4.60
CA ARG A 156 -2.68 -8.78 5.70
C ARG A 156 -1.89 -9.09 6.96
N LYS A 157 -1.83 -10.37 7.33
CA LYS A 157 -1.08 -10.84 8.50
C LYS A 157 0.41 -10.54 8.37
N LEU A 158 1.00 -10.81 7.20
CA LEU A 158 2.41 -10.54 6.92
C LEU A 158 2.72 -9.03 7.04
N VAL A 159 1.93 -8.19 6.39
CA VAL A 159 2.09 -6.73 6.40
C VAL A 159 1.96 -6.15 7.82
N GLU A 160 1.05 -6.69 8.65
CA GLU A 160 0.88 -6.31 10.06
C GLU A 160 2.13 -6.63 10.92
N GLN A 161 2.73 -7.80 10.68
CA GLN A 161 3.98 -8.21 11.35
C GLN A 161 5.15 -7.31 10.95
N HIS A 162 5.28 -7.03 9.65
CA HIS A 162 6.32 -6.12 9.13
C HIS A 162 6.15 -4.71 9.66
N LEU A 163 4.93 -4.17 9.68
CA LEU A 163 4.66 -2.84 10.26
C LEU A 163 5.11 -2.75 11.71
N THR A 164 4.76 -3.75 12.51
CA THR A 164 5.17 -3.81 13.92
C THR A 164 6.69 -3.79 14.06
N ARG A 165 7.39 -4.59 13.25
CA ARG A 165 8.85 -4.65 13.28
C ARG A 165 9.50 -3.35 12.79
N ALA A 166 8.97 -2.76 11.72
CA ALA A 166 9.45 -1.48 11.19
C ALA A 166 9.33 -0.36 12.22
N GLN A 167 8.20 -0.27 12.94
CA GLN A 167 7.99 0.72 14.00
C GLN A 167 8.97 0.57 15.18
N GLN A 168 9.30 -0.67 15.55
CA GLN A 168 10.29 -0.93 16.60
C GLN A 168 11.68 -0.40 16.20
N ILE A 169 12.10 -0.68 14.97
CA ILE A 169 13.40 -0.21 14.45
C ILE A 169 13.40 1.31 14.31
N GLN A 170 12.35 1.90 13.73
CA GLN A 170 12.19 3.35 13.59
C GLN A 170 12.34 4.05 14.93
N THR A 171 11.70 3.54 16.00
CA THR A 171 11.80 4.10 17.37
C THR A 171 13.23 4.01 17.90
N THR A 172 13.99 2.99 17.54
CA THR A 172 15.38 2.83 17.98
C THR A 172 16.31 3.81 17.27
N LEU A 173 16.10 4.05 15.98
CA LEU A 173 16.88 5.00 15.18
C LEU A 173 16.62 6.48 15.53
N ALA A 174 15.54 6.78 16.24
CA ALA A 174 15.21 8.14 16.69
C ALA A 174 15.92 8.55 18.00
N LYS A 175 16.63 7.63 18.64
CA LYS A 175 17.41 7.87 19.89
C LYS A 175 18.84 8.26 19.60
#